data_238a96ffd3e8e988c6ec6dc5469f4a3d
#
_entry.id   238a96ffd3e8e988c6ec6dc5469f4a3d
#
_cell.length_a   1.000
_cell.length_b   1.000
_cell.length_c   1.000
_cell.angle_alpha   90.00
_cell.angle_beta   90.00
_cell.angle_gamma   90.00
#
_symmetry.space_group_name_H-M   'P 1'
#
loop_
_entity.id
_entity.type
_entity.pdbx_description
1 polymer ?
#
loop_
_entity_poly.entity_id
_entity_poly.type
_entity_poly.pdbx_seq_one_letter_code
_entity_poly.pdbx_strand_id
1 'polypeptide(L)'
;MLQLEKTIGDYLEYCEYQKNLSPHTLKAYRIDLSQFLQFMRGTDGELNKSNLSRYYVHLHKAYKPKSVKRKIACLKAFCGWLEYEEIIEQNPFFKLKIKYQEPRLLPRTIPIHVIQTLLSAAYDDLKAARTAYQSRSALRNTAVLELLFATGVRVSELCSLGEGDVDLVNMTVRVLGKGSKERVIQIGNTQVMQILKRYQSTHSQAISESGFFFVNRDNRRLSEQSVRFMIHKYVDRQGIALHITPHMFRHSFATLLLEEDVDIRYIQQLLGHSSIVTTQIYTHVASSKQRDILTAKHPRNKLAI
;
A
#
# COMPACT_ATOMS: atom_id res chain seq x y z
N MET A 1 -7.81 -13.00 34.37
CA MET A 1 -8.60 -12.37 33.25
C MET A 1 -8.62 -10.85 33.35
N LEU A 2 -9.07 -10.21 34.40
CA LEU A 2 -8.94 -8.76 34.65
C LEU A 2 -7.49 -8.28 34.53
N GLN A 3 -6.54 -9.07 34.99
CA GLN A 3 -5.11 -8.77 34.86
C GLN A 3 -4.62 -8.75 33.42
N LEU A 4 -5.04 -9.72 32.58
CA LEU A 4 -4.65 -9.77 31.16
C LEU A 4 -5.23 -8.60 30.36
N GLU A 5 -6.45 -8.16 30.67
CA GLU A 5 -7.09 -7.01 30.03
C GLU A 5 -6.35 -5.71 30.34
N LYS A 6 -5.97 -5.50 31.62
CA LYS A 6 -5.15 -4.37 32.05
C LYS A 6 -3.79 -4.39 31.34
N THR A 7 -3.12 -5.52 31.36
CA THR A 7 -1.78 -5.69 30.74
C THR A 7 -1.79 -5.44 29.22
N ILE A 8 -2.88 -5.80 28.53
CA ILE A 8 -3.06 -5.43 27.10
C ILE A 8 -3.17 -3.91 26.94
N GLY A 9 -3.85 -3.23 27.85
CA GLY A 9 -3.91 -1.77 27.87
C GLY A 9 -2.54 -1.13 27.99
N ASP A 10 -1.78 -1.57 28.99
CA ASP A 10 -0.41 -1.09 29.28
C ASP A 10 0.54 -1.33 28.07
N TYR A 11 0.42 -2.51 27.43
CA TYR A 11 1.18 -2.80 26.20
C TYR A 11 0.82 -1.89 25.04
N LEU A 12 -0.45 -1.57 24.83
CA LEU A 12 -0.88 -0.67 23.76
C LEU A 12 -0.38 0.75 24.00
N GLU A 13 -0.34 1.20 25.24
CA GLU A 13 0.24 2.47 25.65
C GLU A 13 1.76 2.50 25.41
N TYR A 14 2.48 1.45 25.79
CA TYR A 14 3.90 1.25 25.47
C TYR A 14 4.15 1.31 23.93
N CYS A 15 3.29 0.64 23.15
CA CYS A 15 3.39 0.67 21.70
C CYS A 15 3.16 2.07 21.10
N GLU A 16 2.27 2.86 21.69
CA GLU A 16 1.94 4.21 21.25
C GLU A 16 3.06 5.19 21.60
N TYR A 17 3.46 5.26 22.87
CA TYR A 17 4.34 6.32 23.35
C TYR A 17 5.83 5.99 23.34
N GLN A 18 6.20 4.73 23.57
CA GLN A 18 7.61 4.35 23.58
C GLN A 18 8.09 3.79 22.23
N LYS A 19 7.27 2.97 21.54
CA LYS A 19 7.61 2.44 20.22
C LYS A 19 7.19 3.33 19.05
N ASN A 20 6.42 4.39 19.30
CA ASN A 20 5.91 5.29 18.27
C ASN A 20 5.28 4.55 17.09
N LEU A 21 4.46 3.54 17.36
CA LEU A 21 3.80 2.79 16.31
C LEU A 21 2.72 3.65 15.62
N SER A 22 2.58 3.47 14.31
CA SER A 22 1.58 4.21 13.55
C SER A 22 0.15 3.93 14.05
N PRO A 23 -0.79 4.91 13.96
CA PRO A 23 -2.20 4.72 14.35
C PRO A 23 -2.85 3.50 13.70
N HIS A 24 -2.48 3.17 12.45
CA HIS A 24 -2.96 1.97 11.76
C HIS A 24 -2.46 0.68 12.42
N THR A 25 -1.19 0.65 12.85
CA THR A 25 -0.62 -0.50 13.54
C THR A 25 -1.27 -0.68 14.91
N LEU A 26 -1.43 0.41 15.67
CA LEU A 26 -2.10 0.40 16.98
C LEU A 26 -3.54 -0.08 16.87
N LYS A 27 -4.30 0.41 15.88
CA LYS A 27 -5.67 -0.07 15.60
C LYS A 27 -5.69 -1.57 15.32
N ALA A 28 -4.76 -2.07 14.52
CA ALA A 28 -4.65 -3.49 14.21
C ALA A 28 -4.30 -4.32 15.46
N TYR A 29 -3.35 -3.86 16.27
CA TYR A 29 -2.96 -4.50 17.52
C TYR A 29 -4.11 -4.55 18.51
N ARG A 30 -4.83 -3.43 18.69
CA ARG A 30 -6.02 -3.37 19.55
C ARG A 30 -7.07 -4.42 19.16
N ILE A 31 -7.39 -4.53 17.87
CA ILE A 31 -8.33 -5.54 17.38
C ILE A 31 -7.80 -6.96 17.61
N ASP A 32 -6.52 -7.21 17.32
CA ASP A 32 -5.94 -8.55 17.42
C ASP A 32 -5.86 -9.03 18.88
N LEU A 33 -5.45 -8.16 19.79
CA LEU A 33 -5.36 -8.49 21.23
C LEU A 33 -6.74 -8.59 21.89
N SER A 34 -7.72 -7.77 21.46
CA SER A 34 -9.11 -7.92 21.94
C SER A 34 -9.70 -9.27 21.53
N GLN A 35 -9.44 -9.73 20.31
CA GLN A 35 -9.90 -11.05 19.86
C GLN A 35 -9.16 -12.19 20.55
N PHE A 36 -7.88 -12.02 20.87
CA PHE A 36 -7.14 -12.96 21.67
C PHE A 36 -7.71 -13.04 23.09
N LEU A 37 -7.96 -11.89 23.74
CA LEU A 37 -8.59 -11.83 25.06
C LEU A 37 -9.95 -12.53 25.08
N GLN A 38 -10.77 -12.30 24.04
CA GLN A 38 -12.07 -12.97 23.90
C GLN A 38 -11.92 -14.50 23.80
N PHE A 39 -10.95 -14.98 23.06
CA PHE A 39 -10.66 -16.41 22.96
C PHE A 39 -10.20 -16.98 24.34
N MET A 40 -9.34 -16.26 25.04
CA MET A 40 -8.83 -16.68 26.36
C MET A 40 -9.93 -16.77 27.42
N ARG A 41 -11.02 -16.01 27.29
CA ARG A 41 -12.20 -16.12 28.16
C ARG A 41 -12.87 -17.51 28.14
N GLY A 42 -12.70 -18.27 27.06
CA GLY A 42 -13.16 -19.64 26.89
C GLY A 42 -12.15 -20.70 27.33
N THR A 43 -11.08 -20.31 28.03
CA THR A 43 -10.02 -21.20 28.52
C THR A 43 -9.79 -20.99 30.04
N ASP A 44 -8.76 -21.63 30.61
CA ASP A 44 -8.30 -21.39 31.97
C ASP A 44 -7.70 -19.97 32.20
N GLY A 45 -7.55 -19.21 31.11
CA GLY A 45 -7.00 -17.84 31.12
C GLY A 45 -5.48 -17.76 31.23
N GLU A 46 -4.79 -18.89 31.28
CA GLU A 46 -3.32 -18.94 31.38
C GLU A 46 -2.63 -18.72 30.04
N LEU A 47 -1.59 -17.88 30.06
CA LEU A 47 -0.76 -17.64 28.89
C LEU A 47 0.31 -18.73 28.76
N ASN A 48 -0.10 -19.92 28.34
CA ASN A 48 0.75 -21.10 28.20
C ASN A 48 0.79 -21.64 26.77
N LYS A 49 1.71 -22.59 26.51
CA LYS A 49 1.88 -23.23 25.20
C LYS A 49 0.58 -23.87 24.69
N SER A 50 -0.20 -24.50 25.56
CA SER A 50 -1.43 -25.20 25.18
C SER A 50 -2.48 -24.24 24.64
N ASN A 51 -2.77 -23.17 25.34
CA ASN A 51 -3.74 -22.16 24.92
C ASN A 51 -3.30 -21.41 23.67
N LEU A 52 -2.00 -21.11 23.53
CA LEU A 52 -1.47 -20.50 22.29
C LEU A 52 -1.59 -21.47 21.09
N SER A 53 -1.35 -22.76 21.28
CA SER A 53 -1.56 -23.77 20.21
C SER A 53 -3.04 -23.86 19.82
N ARG A 54 -3.96 -23.85 20.78
CA ARG A 54 -5.41 -23.86 20.52
C ARG A 54 -5.84 -22.57 19.78
N TYR A 55 -5.31 -21.40 20.20
CA TYR A 55 -5.58 -20.15 19.51
C TYR A 55 -5.04 -20.14 18.09
N TYR A 56 -3.85 -20.67 17.85
CA TYR A 56 -3.27 -20.80 16.52
C TYR A 56 -4.18 -21.63 15.58
N VAL A 57 -4.67 -22.78 16.05
CA VAL A 57 -5.63 -23.60 15.31
C VAL A 57 -6.93 -22.85 15.06
N HIS A 58 -7.46 -22.13 16.05
CA HIS A 58 -8.65 -21.30 15.91
C HIS A 58 -8.46 -20.23 14.82
N LEU A 59 -7.32 -19.55 14.82
CA LEU A 59 -7.02 -18.55 13.79
C LEU A 59 -7.00 -19.13 12.38
N HIS A 60 -6.42 -20.30 12.19
CA HIS A 60 -6.40 -20.95 10.87
C HIS A 60 -7.78 -21.38 10.38
N LYS A 61 -8.69 -21.73 11.27
CA LYS A 61 -10.09 -22.06 10.92
C LYS A 61 -10.91 -20.82 10.57
N ALA A 62 -10.62 -19.67 11.22
CA ALA A 62 -11.48 -18.48 11.13
C ALA A 62 -10.96 -17.42 10.15
N TYR A 63 -9.65 -17.39 9.82
CA TYR A 63 -9.04 -16.28 9.10
C TYR A 63 -8.17 -16.72 7.91
N LYS A 64 -8.06 -15.81 6.93
CA LYS A 64 -7.13 -15.99 5.80
C LYS A 64 -5.67 -15.97 6.27
N PRO A 65 -4.75 -16.69 5.57
CA PRO A 65 -3.35 -16.84 5.95
C PRO A 65 -2.65 -15.53 6.32
N LYS A 66 -2.81 -14.48 5.54
CA LYS A 66 -2.20 -13.16 5.80
C LYS A 66 -2.67 -12.53 7.12
N SER A 67 -3.95 -12.72 7.48
CA SER A 67 -4.49 -12.26 8.76
C SER A 67 -3.96 -13.07 9.94
N VAL A 68 -3.83 -14.39 9.77
CA VAL A 68 -3.21 -15.28 10.78
C VAL A 68 -1.78 -14.84 11.07
N LYS A 69 -0.96 -14.61 10.02
CA LYS A 69 0.43 -14.13 10.15
C LYS A 69 0.51 -12.83 10.96
N ARG A 70 -0.33 -11.85 10.64
CA ARG A 70 -0.37 -10.56 11.34
C ARG A 70 -0.74 -10.73 12.81
N LYS A 71 -1.80 -11.51 13.10
CA LYS A 71 -2.27 -11.77 14.47
C LYS A 71 -1.22 -12.48 15.33
N ILE A 72 -0.56 -13.48 14.76
CA ILE A 72 0.53 -14.19 15.45
C ILE A 72 1.74 -13.27 15.66
N ALA A 73 2.07 -12.41 14.70
CA ALA A 73 3.16 -11.44 14.88
C ALA A 73 2.85 -10.43 16.00
N CYS A 74 1.61 -9.93 16.07
CA CYS A 74 1.15 -9.07 17.16
C CYS A 74 1.28 -9.77 18.52
N LEU A 75 0.79 -11.00 18.62
CA LEU A 75 0.81 -11.77 19.87
C LEU A 75 2.24 -12.13 20.30
N LYS A 76 3.13 -12.46 19.35
CA LYS A 76 4.56 -12.65 19.63
C LYS A 76 5.20 -11.41 20.19
N ALA A 77 4.90 -10.24 19.63
CA ALA A 77 5.43 -8.97 20.10
C ALA A 77 4.90 -8.64 21.51
N PHE A 78 3.64 -8.94 21.79
CA PHE A 78 3.04 -8.80 23.11
C PHE A 78 3.70 -9.71 24.15
N CYS A 79 3.85 -11.01 23.85
CA CYS A 79 4.51 -11.95 24.76
C CYS A 79 6.00 -11.61 24.98
N GLY A 80 6.68 -11.08 23.96
CA GLY A 80 8.05 -10.60 24.13
C GLY A 80 8.15 -9.37 25.03
N TRP A 81 7.16 -8.49 25.01
CA TRP A 81 7.08 -7.36 25.93
C TRP A 81 6.75 -7.81 27.35
N LEU A 82 5.84 -8.79 27.54
CA LEU A 82 5.55 -9.36 28.85
C LEU A 82 6.79 -9.96 29.53
N GLU A 83 7.63 -10.66 28.76
CA GLU A 83 8.90 -11.20 29.24
C GLU A 83 9.90 -10.09 29.55
N TYR A 84 9.99 -9.06 28.73
CA TYR A 84 10.86 -7.90 28.93
C TYR A 84 10.50 -7.12 30.22
N GLU A 85 9.21 -6.95 30.50
CA GLU A 85 8.69 -6.31 31.74
C GLU A 85 8.61 -7.27 32.91
N GLU A 86 9.20 -8.46 32.80
CA GLU A 86 9.22 -9.48 33.89
C GLU A 86 7.83 -9.90 34.39
N ILE A 87 6.76 -9.66 33.59
CA ILE A 87 5.38 -10.07 33.91
C ILE A 87 5.22 -11.59 33.77
N ILE A 88 5.99 -12.19 32.85
CA ILE A 88 6.11 -13.64 32.71
C ILE A 88 7.59 -14.03 32.71
N GLU A 89 7.92 -15.17 33.33
CA GLU A 89 9.30 -15.67 33.42
C GLU A 89 9.88 -16.09 32.08
N GLN A 90 9.04 -16.65 31.19
CA GLN A 90 9.47 -17.15 29.89
C GLN A 90 8.39 -16.94 28.82
N ASN A 91 8.81 -16.46 27.67
CA ASN A 91 7.92 -16.31 26.52
C ASN A 91 7.44 -17.67 26.00
N PRO A 92 6.13 -17.96 26.06
CA PRO A 92 5.59 -19.27 25.67
C PRO A 92 5.75 -19.59 24.18
N PHE A 93 6.05 -18.59 23.33
CA PHE A 93 6.35 -18.81 21.91
C PHE A 93 7.67 -19.53 21.67
N PHE A 94 8.65 -19.52 22.58
CA PHE A 94 9.89 -20.29 22.41
C PHE A 94 9.64 -21.80 22.28
N LYS A 95 8.59 -22.29 22.92
CA LYS A 95 8.21 -23.71 22.87
C LYS A 95 7.28 -24.05 21.71
N LEU A 96 6.90 -23.05 20.86
CA LEU A 96 5.99 -23.21 19.73
C LEU A 96 6.76 -23.15 18.41
N LYS A 97 6.87 -24.31 17.73
CA LYS A 97 7.44 -24.37 16.36
C LYS A 97 6.36 -24.00 15.34
N ILE A 98 6.06 -22.70 15.19
CA ILE A 98 5.13 -22.22 14.17
C ILE A 98 5.90 -22.03 12.88
N LYS A 99 5.73 -22.95 11.92
CA LYS A 99 6.19 -22.75 10.53
C LYS A 99 5.04 -22.15 9.73
N TYR A 100 5.21 -20.93 9.30
CA TYR A 100 4.26 -20.25 8.43
C TYR A 100 4.80 -20.26 7.00
N GLN A 101 4.17 -21.03 6.11
CA GLN A 101 4.45 -20.98 4.67
C GLN A 101 3.37 -20.12 4.01
N GLU A 102 3.73 -18.92 3.60
CA GLU A 102 2.87 -18.08 2.79
C GLU A 102 3.12 -18.41 1.32
N PRO A 103 2.09 -18.78 0.56
CA PRO A 103 2.26 -18.96 -0.88
C PRO A 103 2.71 -17.61 -1.46
N ARG A 104 3.83 -17.61 -2.18
CA ARG A 104 4.33 -16.44 -2.92
C ARG A 104 3.43 -16.21 -4.13
N LEU A 105 2.35 -15.50 -3.95
CA LEU A 105 1.52 -15.08 -5.06
C LEU A 105 2.22 -13.95 -5.82
N LEU A 106 2.31 -14.10 -7.14
CA LEU A 106 2.80 -13.02 -7.99
C LEU A 106 1.87 -11.80 -7.88
N PRO A 107 2.42 -10.58 -7.90
CA PRO A 107 1.63 -9.37 -7.91
C PRO A 107 0.68 -9.36 -9.11
N ARG A 108 -0.59 -9.06 -8.87
CA ARG A 108 -1.53 -8.84 -9.96
C ARG A 108 -1.31 -7.46 -10.54
N THR A 109 -0.99 -7.40 -11.82
CA THR A 109 -0.86 -6.16 -12.59
C THR A 109 -2.16 -5.85 -13.33
N ILE A 110 -2.33 -4.59 -13.70
CA ILE A 110 -3.40 -4.14 -14.59
C ILE A 110 -2.82 -4.15 -16.02
N PRO A 111 -3.42 -4.86 -16.96
CA PRO A 111 -2.98 -4.81 -18.35
C PRO A 111 -3.03 -3.38 -18.90
N ILE A 112 -2.07 -3.01 -19.75
CA ILE A 112 -1.94 -1.63 -20.25
C ILE A 112 -3.21 -1.13 -20.94
N HIS A 113 -3.89 -1.99 -21.74
CA HIS A 113 -5.14 -1.63 -22.39
C HIS A 113 -6.28 -1.33 -21.38
N VAL A 114 -6.29 -1.99 -20.22
CA VAL A 114 -7.26 -1.70 -19.14
C VAL A 114 -6.96 -0.37 -18.49
N ILE A 115 -5.68 -0.04 -18.27
CA ILE A 115 -5.27 1.29 -17.78
C ILE A 115 -5.73 2.36 -18.77
N GLN A 116 -5.50 2.14 -20.06
CA GLN A 116 -5.94 3.05 -21.12
C GLN A 116 -7.46 3.25 -21.08
N THR A 117 -8.24 2.18 -20.94
CA THR A 117 -9.70 2.26 -20.81
C THR A 117 -10.13 3.11 -19.62
N LEU A 118 -9.50 2.92 -18.45
CA LEU A 118 -9.82 3.70 -17.25
C LEU A 118 -9.47 5.18 -17.41
N LEU A 119 -8.31 5.50 -17.98
CA LEU A 119 -7.91 6.87 -18.25
C LEU A 119 -8.84 7.53 -19.28
N SER A 120 -9.13 6.85 -20.40
CA SER A 120 -10.06 7.35 -21.41
C SER A 120 -11.42 7.67 -20.81
N ALA A 121 -11.98 6.77 -19.99
CA ALA A 121 -13.25 7.00 -19.31
C ALA A 121 -13.23 8.22 -18.38
N ALA A 122 -12.10 8.49 -17.72
CA ALA A 122 -11.96 9.68 -16.86
C ALA A 122 -11.86 10.96 -17.70
N TYR A 123 -11.18 10.94 -18.83
CA TYR A 123 -11.13 12.06 -19.77
C TYR A 123 -12.47 12.32 -20.44
N ASP A 124 -13.24 11.28 -20.75
CA ASP A 124 -14.57 11.42 -21.32
C ASP A 124 -15.55 12.03 -20.31
N ASP A 125 -15.46 11.67 -19.03
CA ASP A 125 -16.22 12.35 -17.99
C ASP A 125 -15.89 13.84 -17.89
N LEU A 126 -14.60 14.17 -18.04
CA LEU A 126 -14.14 15.57 -18.03
C LEU A 126 -14.66 16.36 -19.21
N LYS A 127 -14.74 15.75 -20.41
CA LYS A 127 -15.32 16.37 -21.60
C LYS A 127 -16.85 16.51 -21.51
N ALA A 128 -17.51 15.50 -20.95
CA ALA A 128 -18.97 15.43 -20.85
C ALA A 128 -19.55 16.26 -19.69
N ALA A 129 -18.70 16.81 -18.81
CA ALA A 129 -19.14 17.56 -17.64
C ALA A 129 -19.89 18.84 -18.03
N ARG A 130 -21.15 18.96 -17.55
CA ARG A 130 -22.04 20.10 -17.87
C ARG A 130 -22.16 21.10 -16.71
N THR A 131 -21.82 20.70 -15.49
CA THR A 131 -21.87 21.57 -14.31
C THR A 131 -20.47 21.79 -13.74
N ALA A 132 -20.28 22.91 -13.03
CA ALA A 132 -19.02 23.21 -12.36
C ALA A 132 -18.61 22.08 -11.39
N TYR A 133 -19.58 21.51 -10.66
CA TYR A 133 -19.33 20.39 -9.77
C TYR A 133 -18.83 19.14 -10.51
N GLN A 134 -19.49 18.77 -11.62
CA GLN A 134 -19.06 17.63 -12.46
C GLN A 134 -17.68 17.85 -13.02
N SER A 135 -17.39 19.06 -13.56
CA SER A 135 -16.10 19.40 -14.11
C SER A 135 -14.98 19.33 -13.08
N ARG A 136 -15.16 19.92 -11.90
CA ARG A 136 -14.20 19.86 -10.79
C ARG A 136 -13.95 18.42 -10.34
N SER A 137 -15.02 17.64 -10.19
CA SER A 137 -14.91 16.23 -9.75
C SER A 137 -14.21 15.35 -10.80
N ALA A 138 -14.57 15.48 -12.08
CA ALA A 138 -13.95 14.73 -13.17
C ALA A 138 -12.47 15.10 -13.32
N LEU A 139 -12.14 16.39 -13.26
CA LEU A 139 -10.77 16.87 -13.32
C LEU A 139 -9.89 16.31 -12.20
N ARG A 140 -10.39 16.32 -10.95
CA ARG A 140 -9.72 15.67 -9.82
C ARG A 140 -9.50 14.18 -10.07
N ASN A 141 -10.54 13.48 -10.52
CA ASN A 141 -10.47 12.03 -10.73
C ASN A 141 -9.44 11.68 -11.81
N THR A 142 -9.41 12.43 -12.92
CA THR A 142 -8.43 12.27 -13.98
C THR A 142 -7.01 12.53 -13.46
N ALA A 143 -6.79 13.63 -12.72
CA ALA A 143 -5.50 13.97 -12.15
C ALA A 143 -4.99 12.91 -11.15
N VAL A 144 -5.90 12.32 -10.35
CA VAL A 144 -5.57 11.21 -9.42
C VAL A 144 -5.15 9.95 -10.16
N LEU A 145 -5.89 9.53 -11.21
CA LEU A 145 -5.56 8.34 -11.99
C LEU A 145 -4.24 8.50 -12.74
N GLU A 146 -4.05 9.66 -13.36
CA GLU A 146 -2.80 9.98 -14.06
C GLU A 146 -1.61 9.95 -13.11
N LEU A 147 -1.69 10.59 -11.93
CA LEU A 147 -0.58 10.61 -11.01
C LEU A 147 -0.28 9.24 -10.41
N LEU A 148 -1.31 8.43 -10.10
CA LEU A 148 -1.14 7.05 -9.63
C LEU A 148 -0.35 6.20 -10.63
N PHE A 149 -0.69 6.34 -11.92
CA PHE A 149 -0.03 5.55 -12.97
C PHE A 149 1.34 6.11 -13.32
N ALA A 150 1.49 7.42 -13.44
CA ALA A 150 2.75 8.06 -13.84
C ALA A 150 3.87 7.94 -12.81
N THR A 151 3.54 7.74 -11.52
CA THR A 151 4.53 7.79 -10.43
C THR A 151 4.59 6.51 -9.58
N GLY A 152 3.58 5.67 -9.67
CA GLY A 152 3.47 4.48 -8.82
C GLY A 152 3.43 4.76 -7.32
N VAL A 153 3.05 5.97 -6.89
CA VAL A 153 2.92 6.32 -5.46
C VAL A 153 1.85 5.49 -4.76
N ARG A 154 2.00 5.30 -3.45
CA ARG A 154 0.94 4.67 -2.65
C ARG A 154 -0.26 5.60 -2.54
N VAL A 155 -1.48 5.06 -2.46
CA VAL A 155 -2.68 5.87 -2.30
C VAL A 155 -2.63 6.78 -1.06
N SER A 156 -2.03 6.31 0.03
CA SER A 156 -1.83 7.11 1.24
C SER A 156 -0.85 8.28 1.00
N GLU A 157 0.22 8.05 0.24
CA GLU A 157 1.18 9.06 -0.16
C GLU A 157 0.49 10.11 -1.05
N LEU A 158 -0.24 9.68 -2.08
CA LEU A 158 -1.01 10.58 -2.96
C LEU A 158 -1.98 11.47 -2.16
N CYS A 159 -2.77 10.86 -1.27
CA CYS A 159 -3.71 11.61 -0.45
C CYS A 159 -3.06 12.52 0.59
N SER A 160 -1.78 12.33 0.88
CA SER A 160 -1.02 13.14 1.85
C SER A 160 -0.15 14.21 1.20
N LEU A 161 -0.14 14.32 -0.14
CA LEU A 161 0.61 15.38 -0.82
C LEU A 161 0.11 16.74 -0.35
N GLY A 162 1.02 17.54 0.18
CA GLY A 162 0.77 18.94 0.50
C GLY A 162 0.80 19.81 -0.77
N GLU A 163 0.36 21.05 -0.62
CA GLU A 163 0.40 22.05 -1.70
C GLU A 163 1.80 22.19 -2.31
N GLY A 164 2.84 22.27 -1.48
CA GLY A 164 4.24 22.44 -1.89
C GLY A 164 4.96 21.13 -2.31
N ASP A 165 4.26 19.98 -2.30
CA ASP A 165 4.88 18.71 -2.67
C ASP A 165 4.82 18.41 -4.17
N VAL A 166 4.01 19.16 -4.92
CA VAL A 166 3.87 19.02 -6.37
C VAL A 166 4.43 20.26 -7.05
N ASP A 167 5.66 20.15 -7.53
CA ASP A 167 6.33 21.23 -8.27
C ASP A 167 6.04 21.08 -9.77
N LEU A 168 5.10 21.86 -10.26
CA LEU A 168 4.67 21.84 -11.66
C LEU A 168 5.61 22.63 -12.60
N VAL A 169 6.59 23.36 -12.06
CA VAL A 169 7.63 24.04 -12.84
C VAL A 169 8.75 23.04 -13.15
N ASN A 170 9.25 22.39 -12.10
CA ASN A 170 10.33 21.39 -12.23
C ASN A 170 9.82 19.98 -12.56
N MET A 171 8.51 19.82 -12.73
CA MET A 171 7.86 18.55 -13.05
C MET A 171 8.18 17.43 -12.04
N THR A 172 8.15 17.76 -10.75
CA THR A 172 8.48 16.82 -9.68
C THR A 172 7.39 16.68 -8.64
N VAL A 173 7.34 15.51 -8.01
CA VAL A 173 6.51 15.22 -6.84
C VAL A 173 7.40 14.74 -5.72
N ARG A 174 7.39 15.45 -4.60
CA ARG A 174 8.04 15.05 -3.35
C ARG A 174 7.10 14.18 -2.55
N VAL A 175 7.54 13.00 -2.17
CA VAL A 175 6.73 12.01 -1.47
C VAL A 175 7.39 11.63 -0.16
N LEU A 176 6.63 11.76 0.93
CA LEU A 176 7.05 11.31 2.25
C LEU A 176 6.67 9.85 2.45
N GLY A 177 7.67 8.98 2.54
CA GLY A 177 7.49 7.54 2.74
C GLY A 177 7.48 7.11 4.21
N LYS A 178 7.40 5.80 4.44
CA LYS A 178 7.46 5.22 5.79
C LYS A 178 8.78 5.56 6.48
N GLY A 179 8.71 6.02 7.74
CA GLY A 179 9.88 6.42 8.54
C GLY A 179 10.44 7.78 8.13
N SER A 180 9.58 8.68 7.65
CA SER A 180 9.93 10.06 7.25
C SER A 180 11.02 10.17 6.18
N LYS A 181 11.17 9.12 5.36
CA LYS A 181 12.09 9.14 4.22
C LYS A 181 11.43 9.83 3.04
N GLU A 182 12.01 10.93 2.60
CA GLU A 182 11.57 11.65 1.42
C GLU A 182 12.16 11.06 0.15
N ARG A 183 11.39 11.14 -0.94
CA ARG A 183 11.87 10.89 -2.30
C ARG A 183 11.21 11.84 -3.27
N VAL A 184 11.93 12.22 -4.30
CA VAL A 184 11.42 13.05 -5.40
C VAL A 184 11.23 12.16 -6.62
N ILE A 185 10.07 12.27 -7.26
CA ILE A 185 9.73 11.52 -8.47
C ILE A 185 9.52 12.53 -9.60
N GLN A 186 10.19 12.33 -10.72
CA GLN A 186 10.02 13.12 -11.93
C GLN A 186 8.75 12.70 -12.66
N ILE A 187 7.99 13.67 -13.17
CA ILE A 187 6.84 13.45 -14.05
C ILE A 187 7.32 13.65 -15.49
N GLY A 188 7.63 12.55 -16.18
CA GLY A 188 8.18 12.61 -17.55
C GLY A 188 7.17 12.86 -18.67
N ASN A 189 5.86 12.84 -18.37
CA ASN A 189 4.81 12.94 -19.38
C ASN A 189 4.13 14.32 -19.34
N THR A 190 4.10 14.99 -20.50
CA THR A 190 3.53 16.34 -20.63
C THR A 190 2.01 16.39 -20.46
N GLN A 191 1.28 15.35 -20.84
CA GLN A 191 -0.19 15.29 -20.67
C GLN A 191 -0.54 15.19 -19.18
N VAL A 192 0.20 14.38 -18.43
CA VAL A 192 0.06 14.31 -16.96
C VAL A 192 0.29 15.68 -16.33
N MET A 193 1.32 16.39 -16.77
CA MET A 193 1.62 17.75 -16.29
C MET A 193 0.51 18.73 -16.61
N GLN A 194 -0.04 18.69 -17.81
CA GLN A 194 -1.14 19.58 -18.21
C GLN A 194 -2.39 19.37 -17.34
N ILE A 195 -2.75 18.11 -17.07
CA ILE A 195 -3.92 17.82 -16.24
C ILE A 195 -3.70 18.23 -14.79
N LEU A 196 -2.49 18.06 -14.24
CA LEU A 196 -2.15 18.49 -12.89
C LEU A 196 -2.15 20.03 -12.78
N LYS A 197 -1.61 20.75 -13.76
CA LYS A 197 -1.66 22.23 -13.82
C LYS A 197 -3.11 22.73 -13.85
N ARG A 198 -3.93 22.13 -14.71
CA ARG A 198 -5.36 22.46 -14.80
C ARG A 198 -6.08 22.17 -13.48
N TYR A 199 -5.77 21.03 -12.84
CA TYR A 199 -6.32 20.68 -11.54
C TYR A 199 -5.94 21.72 -10.48
N GLN A 200 -4.65 22.05 -10.36
CA GLN A 200 -4.15 23.01 -9.40
C GLN A 200 -4.82 24.38 -9.59
N SER A 201 -4.87 24.90 -10.81
CA SER A 201 -5.49 26.21 -11.10
C SER A 201 -6.99 26.22 -10.75
N THR A 202 -7.73 25.14 -11.07
CA THR A 202 -9.17 25.04 -10.80
C THR A 202 -9.50 24.88 -9.32
N HIS A 203 -8.58 24.32 -8.52
CA HIS A 203 -8.79 24.03 -7.10
C HIS A 203 -7.86 24.85 -6.19
N SER A 204 -7.21 25.90 -6.71
CA SER A 204 -6.16 26.66 -6.01
C SER A 204 -6.60 27.15 -4.63
N GLN A 205 -7.79 27.74 -4.52
CA GLN A 205 -8.33 28.20 -3.25
C GLN A 205 -8.50 27.04 -2.24
N ALA A 206 -9.12 25.95 -2.66
CA ALA A 206 -9.36 24.79 -1.79
C ALA A 206 -8.04 24.10 -1.37
N ILE A 207 -7.05 24.07 -2.26
CA ILE A 207 -5.69 23.55 -1.99
C ILE A 207 -5.03 24.41 -0.91
N SER A 208 -5.00 25.74 -1.09
CA SER A 208 -4.39 26.65 -0.15
C SER A 208 -5.07 26.63 1.22
N GLU A 209 -6.41 26.61 1.27
CA GLU A 209 -7.17 26.54 2.52
C GLU A 209 -6.97 25.23 3.28
N SER A 210 -6.87 24.10 2.56
CA SER A 210 -6.70 22.78 3.19
C SER A 210 -5.25 22.38 3.44
N GLY A 211 -4.30 22.98 2.73
CA GLY A 211 -2.88 22.63 2.71
C GLY A 211 -2.57 21.32 1.97
N PHE A 212 -3.57 20.65 1.36
CA PHE A 212 -3.40 19.40 0.63
C PHE A 212 -3.60 19.58 -0.87
N PHE A 213 -2.73 18.96 -1.68
CA PHE A 213 -2.83 19.05 -3.14
C PHE A 213 -4.13 18.41 -3.67
N PHE A 214 -4.53 17.24 -3.18
CA PHE A 214 -5.79 16.62 -3.58
C PHE A 214 -6.88 16.83 -2.54
N VAL A 215 -7.95 17.49 -2.97
CA VAL A 215 -9.11 17.82 -2.11
C VAL A 215 -10.38 17.07 -2.53
N ASN A 216 -11.25 16.83 -1.56
CA ASN A 216 -12.56 16.24 -1.78
C ASN A 216 -13.61 17.34 -2.13
N ARG A 217 -14.89 16.95 -2.24
CA ARG A 217 -15.98 17.89 -2.55
C ARG A 217 -16.21 18.98 -1.47
N ASP A 218 -15.77 18.69 -0.24
CA ASP A 218 -15.95 19.57 0.92
C ASP A 218 -14.68 20.43 1.16
N ASN A 219 -13.80 20.54 0.15
CA ASN A 219 -12.50 21.24 0.19
C ASN A 219 -11.57 20.74 1.30
N ARG A 220 -11.70 19.49 1.73
CA ARG A 220 -10.83 18.83 2.70
C ARG A 220 -9.95 17.81 1.99
N ARG A 221 -8.91 17.35 2.70
CA ARG A 221 -8.03 16.27 2.22
C ARG A 221 -8.83 15.12 1.58
N LEU A 222 -8.43 14.69 0.40
CA LEU A 222 -8.99 13.52 -0.27
C LEU A 222 -8.66 12.25 0.52
N SER A 223 -9.66 11.43 0.81
CA SER A 223 -9.42 10.19 1.54
C SER A 223 -9.04 9.03 0.61
N GLU A 224 -8.21 8.12 1.12
CA GLU A 224 -7.87 6.89 0.39
C GLU A 224 -9.11 6.08 0.00
N GLN A 225 -10.13 6.09 0.84
CA GLN A 225 -11.39 5.40 0.57
C GLN A 225 -12.13 6.02 -0.61
N SER A 226 -12.14 7.35 -0.72
CA SER A 226 -12.72 8.04 -1.88
C SER A 226 -12.00 7.68 -3.18
N VAL A 227 -10.66 7.54 -3.14
CA VAL A 227 -9.89 7.09 -4.31
C VAL A 227 -10.25 5.65 -4.68
N ARG A 228 -10.39 4.75 -3.70
CA ARG A 228 -10.81 3.36 -3.97
C ARG A 228 -12.21 3.29 -4.58
N PHE A 229 -13.17 4.04 -4.03
CA PHE A 229 -14.53 4.12 -4.59
C PHE A 229 -14.53 4.70 -6.00
N MET A 230 -13.75 5.73 -6.25
CA MET A 230 -13.62 6.32 -7.57
C MET A 230 -13.12 5.30 -8.61
N ILE A 231 -12.06 4.56 -8.30
CA ILE A 231 -11.52 3.51 -9.16
C ILE A 231 -12.59 2.43 -9.41
N HIS A 232 -13.23 1.93 -8.36
CA HIS A 232 -14.31 0.93 -8.48
C HIS A 232 -15.41 1.41 -9.41
N LYS A 233 -15.88 2.67 -9.26
CA LYS A 233 -16.91 3.24 -10.12
C LYS A 233 -16.50 3.23 -11.61
N TYR A 234 -15.25 3.52 -11.92
CA TYR A 234 -14.76 3.43 -13.31
C TYR A 234 -14.70 1.98 -13.80
N VAL A 235 -14.19 1.07 -12.96
CA VAL A 235 -14.11 -0.37 -13.26
C VAL A 235 -15.48 -0.94 -13.59
N ASP A 236 -16.46 -0.72 -12.70
CA ASP A 236 -17.83 -1.22 -12.85
C ASP A 236 -18.52 -0.66 -14.10
N ARG A 237 -18.38 0.67 -14.33
CA ARG A 237 -18.97 1.33 -15.49
C ARG A 237 -18.40 0.84 -16.82
N GLN A 238 -17.12 0.45 -16.85
CA GLN A 238 -16.46 -0.08 -18.04
C GLN A 238 -16.63 -1.61 -18.19
N GLY A 239 -17.36 -2.27 -17.32
CA GLY A 239 -17.57 -3.72 -17.36
C GLY A 239 -16.27 -4.53 -17.18
N ILE A 240 -15.26 -3.97 -16.51
CA ILE A 240 -13.98 -4.62 -16.30
C ILE A 240 -14.12 -5.69 -15.22
N ALA A 241 -13.91 -6.97 -15.57
CA ALA A 241 -14.02 -8.09 -14.63
C ALA A 241 -12.90 -8.12 -13.56
N LEU A 242 -11.81 -7.37 -13.77
CA LEU A 242 -10.66 -7.34 -12.85
C LEU A 242 -10.95 -6.42 -11.64
N HIS A 243 -10.79 -6.95 -10.43
CA HIS A 243 -10.86 -6.14 -9.22
C HIS A 243 -9.62 -5.25 -9.08
N ILE A 244 -9.72 -3.98 -9.50
CA ILE A 244 -8.60 -3.04 -9.55
C ILE A 244 -8.50 -2.24 -8.25
N THR A 245 -7.28 -2.14 -7.72
CA THR A 245 -6.95 -1.37 -6.52
C THR A 245 -5.81 -0.38 -6.79
N PRO A 246 -5.65 0.69 -5.99
CA PRO A 246 -4.52 1.62 -6.14
C PRO A 246 -3.15 0.93 -6.09
N HIS A 247 -3.01 -0.13 -5.31
CA HIS A 247 -1.76 -0.91 -5.25
C HIS A 247 -1.43 -1.60 -6.57
N MET A 248 -2.44 -1.97 -7.36
CA MET A 248 -2.21 -2.57 -8.67
C MET A 248 -1.66 -1.56 -9.68
N PHE A 249 -2.02 -0.28 -9.60
CA PHE A 249 -1.37 0.77 -10.42
C PHE A 249 0.14 0.82 -10.15
N ARG A 250 0.52 0.78 -8.88
CA ARG A 250 1.94 0.76 -8.49
C ARG A 250 2.65 -0.53 -8.94
N HIS A 251 1.99 -1.68 -8.87
CA HIS A 251 2.54 -2.94 -9.38
C HIS A 251 2.71 -2.90 -10.90
N SER A 252 1.71 -2.37 -11.61
CA SER A 252 1.77 -2.21 -13.07
C SER A 252 2.87 -1.23 -13.48
N PHE A 253 3.00 -0.10 -12.80
CA PHE A 253 4.09 0.85 -13.03
C PHE A 253 5.46 0.19 -12.91
N ALA A 254 5.69 -0.57 -11.82
CA ALA A 254 6.95 -1.27 -11.62
C ALA A 254 7.23 -2.35 -12.68
N THR A 255 6.20 -3.14 -13.04
CA THR A 255 6.33 -4.22 -14.02
C THR A 255 6.58 -3.67 -15.42
N LEU A 256 5.82 -2.64 -15.83
CA LEU A 256 6.01 -2.01 -17.13
C LEU A 256 7.39 -1.36 -17.27
N LEU A 257 7.92 -0.72 -16.22
CA LEU A 257 9.29 -0.20 -16.25
C LEU A 257 10.34 -1.32 -16.39
N LEU A 258 10.13 -2.48 -15.75
CA LEU A 258 11.00 -3.65 -15.94
C LEU A 258 10.91 -4.21 -17.36
N GLU A 259 9.74 -4.19 -17.96
CA GLU A 259 9.52 -4.59 -19.35
C GLU A 259 10.24 -3.65 -20.33
N GLU A 260 10.44 -2.39 -19.95
CA GLU A 260 11.20 -1.37 -20.69
C GLU A 260 12.71 -1.34 -20.30
N ASP A 261 13.25 -2.42 -19.72
CA ASP A 261 14.66 -2.57 -19.32
C ASP A 261 15.18 -1.59 -18.27
N VAL A 262 14.30 -0.96 -17.49
CA VAL A 262 14.73 -0.11 -16.38
C VAL A 262 15.31 -0.96 -15.26
N ASP A 263 16.51 -0.62 -14.79
CA ASP A 263 17.19 -1.34 -13.72
C ASP A 263 16.32 -1.37 -12.45
N ILE A 264 16.20 -2.55 -11.84
CA ILE A 264 15.41 -2.80 -10.65
C ILE A 264 15.79 -1.88 -9.48
N ARG A 265 17.03 -1.42 -9.40
CA ARG A 265 17.51 -0.49 -8.36
C ARG A 265 16.87 0.88 -8.51
N TYR A 266 16.72 1.37 -9.75
CA TYR A 266 15.99 2.62 -10.02
C TYR A 266 14.52 2.49 -9.68
N ILE A 267 13.89 1.37 -10.05
CA ILE A 267 12.50 1.10 -9.70
C ILE A 267 12.32 1.04 -8.17
N GLN A 268 13.24 0.39 -7.46
CA GLN A 268 13.24 0.36 -6.00
C GLN A 268 13.30 1.77 -5.40
N GLN A 269 14.17 2.62 -5.94
CA GLN A 269 14.36 4.01 -5.51
C GLN A 269 13.11 4.85 -5.77
N LEU A 270 12.56 4.80 -6.99
CA LEU A 270 11.30 5.48 -7.38
C LEU A 270 10.13 5.08 -6.46
N LEU A 271 10.02 3.80 -6.18
CA LEU A 271 8.96 3.28 -5.32
C LEU A 271 9.21 3.53 -3.82
N GLY A 272 10.44 3.81 -3.39
CA GLY A 272 10.80 3.95 -1.98
C GLY A 272 10.62 2.63 -1.21
N HIS A 273 11.12 1.52 -1.78
CA HIS A 273 11.18 0.24 -1.08
C HIS A 273 12.44 0.18 -0.21
N SER A 274 12.26 -0.07 1.08
CA SER A 274 13.37 -0.22 2.03
C SER A 274 14.20 -1.50 1.81
N SER A 275 13.67 -2.46 1.06
CA SER A 275 14.32 -3.73 0.74
C SER A 275 14.15 -4.08 -0.73
N ILE A 276 15.24 -4.54 -1.37
CA ILE A 276 15.25 -5.03 -2.74
C ILE A 276 14.33 -6.25 -2.90
N VAL A 277 14.18 -7.07 -1.86
CA VAL A 277 13.28 -8.24 -1.84
C VAL A 277 11.84 -7.84 -2.19
N THR A 278 11.39 -6.64 -1.77
CA THR A 278 10.06 -6.13 -2.12
C THR A 278 9.95 -5.78 -3.61
N THR A 279 11.05 -5.47 -4.27
CA THR A 279 11.07 -5.15 -5.70
C THR A 279 11.35 -6.41 -6.54
N GLN A 280 12.09 -7.38 -6.02
CA GLN A 280 12.38 -8.66 -6.68
C GLN A 280 11.13 -9.49 -7.02
N ILE A 281 10.00 -9.25 -6.35
CA ILE A 281 8.74 -9.92 -6.72
C ILE A 281 8.30 -9.61 -8.16
N TYR A 282 8.74 -8.50 -8.73
CA TYR A 282 8.43 -8.12 -10.11
C TYR A 282 9.32 -8.84 -11.13
N THR A 283 10.52 -9.31 -10.76
CA THR A 283 11.42 -10.03 -11.67
C THR A 283 10.85 -11.37 -12.11
N HIS A 284 10.00 -11.99 -11.31
CA HIS A 284 9.32 -13.23 -11.70
C HIS A 284 8.23 -13.04 -12.77
N VAL A 285 7.75 -11.82 -12.97
CA VAL A 285 6.74 -11.49 -13.98
C VAL A 285 7.39 -11.26 -15.35
N ALA A 286 8.66 -10.84 -15.37
CA ALA A 286 9.43 -10.55 -16.59
C ALA A 286 10.15 -11.78 -17.19
N SER A 287 9.69 -13.01 -16.94
CA SER A 287 10.34 -14.25 -17.41
C SER A 287 10.33 -14.41 -18.94
N SER A 288 9.35 -13.83 -19.65
CA SER A 288 9.34 -13.76 -21.13
C SER A 288 10.55 -12.99 -21.65
N LYS A 289 10.91 -11.91 -20.99
CA LYS A 289 12.02 -11.04 -21.34
C LYS A 289 13.39 -11.68 -21.12
N GLN A 290 13.51 -12.61 -20.17
CA GLN A 290 14.76 -13.37 -19.96
C GLN A 290 15.16 -14.13 -21.23
N ARG A 291 14.18 -14.73 -21.94
CA ARG A 291 14.41 -15.41 -23.22
C ARG A 291 14.90 -14.41 -24.28
N ASP A 292 14.23 -13.27 -24.41
CA ASP A 292 14.55 -12.25 -25.41
C ASP A 292 15.94 -11.65 -25.18
N ILE A 293 16.28 -11.36 -23.94
CA ILE A 293 17.62 -10.90 -23.54
C ILE A 293 18.69 -11.95 -23.89
N LEU A 294 18.47 -13.21 -23.53
CA LEU A 294 19.42 -14.27 -23.82
C LEU A 294 19.53 -14.53 -25.33
N THR A 295 18.43 -14.42 -26.06
CA THR A 295 18.44 -14.56 -27.52
C THR A 295 19.19 -13.41 -28.19
N ALA A 296 18.97 -12.16 -27.76
CA ALA A 296 19.55 -10.99 -28.41
C ALA A 296 20.95 -10.62 -27.89
N LYS A 297 21.20 -10.79 -26.57
CA LYS A 297 22.39 -10.24 -25.89
C LYS A 297 23.33 -11.31 -25.30
N HIS A 298 23.09 -12.60 -25.59
CA HIS A 298 23.94 -13.65 -25.04
C HIS A 298 25.38 -13.49 -25.52
N PRO A 299 26.39 -13.55 -24.64
CA PRO A 299 27.82 -13.40 -25.02
C PRO A 299 28.26 -14.35 -26.14
N ARG A 300 27.65 -15.55 -26.23
CA ARG A 300 27.90 -16.54 -27.27
C ARG A 300 27.62 -16.01 -28.68
N ASN A 301 26.67 -15.07 -28.83
CA ASN A 301 26.34 -14.48 -30.13
C ASN A 301 27.47 -13.59 -30.69
N LYS A 302 28.44 -13.22 -29.84
CA LYS A 302 29.63 -12.43 -30.24
C LYS A 302 30.83 -13.29 -30.65
N LEU A 303 30.72 -14.62 -30.48
CA LEU A 303 31.81 -15.54 -30.84
C LEU A 303 31.54 -16.08 -32.25
N ALA A 304 32.37 -15.70 -33.19
CA ALA A 304 32.46 -16.29 -34.54
C ALA A 304 33.15 -17.65 -34.42
N ILE A 305 32.39 -18.73 -34.27
CA ILE A 305 32.87 -20.13 -34.31
C ILE A 305 32.00 -20.86 -35.29
#